data_512e09c11bd8e9274b322699645d19ea
#
_entry.id   512e09c11bd8e9274b322699645d19ea
#
_cell.length_a   1.000
_cell.length_b   1.000
_cell.length_c   1.000
_cell.angle_alpha   90.00
_cell.angle_beta   90.00
_cell.angle_gamma   90.00
#
_symmetry.space_group_name_H-M   'P 1'
#
loop_
_entity.id
_entity.type
_entity.pdbx_description
1 polymer ?
#
loop_
_entity_poly.entity_id
_entity_poly.type
_entity_poly.pdbx_seq_one_letter_code
_entity_poly.pdbx_strand_id
1 'polypeptide(L)'
;LFNHTTLIIIITVIISLLAWQNKALFNRLIFYPPAVNNGQWDRFVTHGFIHADSMHLLFNMFTLYFFGRAIEGLYQSFLFGYGFVVFYVLAIIIAMIPSYLKNKKNASYLSLGASGGVSAVLFAFILLAPWEKIYLFAVIPIPAILFAVAYVAYSIYADKRGGSNINHMAHMWGGAFGVIATIVLEPRVLSHFINALLSPSF
;
A
#
# COMPACT_ATOMS: atom_id res chain seq x y z
N LEU A 1 -9.72 -20.65 10.08
CA LEU A 1 -9.98 -19.95 8.82
C LEU A 1 -8.93 -18.86 8.65
N PHE A 2 -8.26 -18.81 7.49
CA PHE A 2 -7.31 -17.74 7.17
C PHE A 2 -8.08 -16.43 7.04
N ASN A 3 -7.58 -15.34 7.64
CA ASN A 3 -8.09 -14.00 7.40
C ASN A 3 -7.68 -13.50 6.00
N HIS A 4 -8.35 -12.46 5.51
CA HIS A 4 -8.09 -11.91 4.16
C HIS A 4 -6.66 -11.38 4.01
N THR A 5 -6.10 -10.77 5.05
CA THR A 5 -4.70 -10.32 5.08
C THR A 5 -3.76 -11.48 4.77
N THR A 6 -3.91 -12.61 5.46
CA THR A 6 -3.07 -13.80 5.22
C THR A 6 -3.27 -14.35 3.82
N LEU A 7 -4.51 -14.37 3.30
CA LEU A 7 -4.80 -14.82 1.95
C LEU A 7 -4.11 -13.94 0.89
N ILE A 8 -4.19 -12.61 1.04
CA ILE A 8 -3.52 -11.65 0.14
C ILE A 8 -2.00 -11.87 0.17
N ILE A 9 -1.41 -12.06 1.35
CA ILE A 9 0.02 -12.35 1.51
C ILE A 9 0.41 -13.62 0.75
N ILE A 10 -0.31 -14.72 0.97
CA ILE A 10 -0.02 -16.01 0.32
C ILE A 10 -0.09 -15.86 -1.21
N ILE A 11 -1.16 -15.25 -1.73
CA ILE A 11 -1.33 -15.01 -3.17
C ILE A 11 -0.18 -14.17 -3.72
N THR A 12 0.18 -13.08 -3.03
CA THR A 12 1.25 -12.17 -3.46
C THR A 12 2.60 -12.86 -3.48
N VAL A 13 2.91 -13.65 -2.46
CA VAL A 13 4.17 -14.43 -2.39
C VAL A 13 4.23 -15.43 -3.55
N ILE A 14 3.18 -16.22 -3.76
CA ILE A 14 3.15 -17.22 -4.83
C ILE A 14 3.33 -16.55 -6.20
N ILE A 15 2.58 -15.48 -6.49
CA ILE A 15 2.67 -14.77 -7.78
C ILE A 15 4.06 -14.16 -7.98
N SER A 16 4.66 -13.56 -6.95
CA SER A 16 6.02 -12.99 -7.03
C SER A 16 7.07 -14.06 -7.32
N LEU A 17 7.01 -15.21 -6.63
CA LEU A 17 7.93 -16.33 -6.85
C LEU A 17 7.80 -16.93 -8.26
N LEU A 18 6.59 -17.08 -8.76
CA LEU A 18 6.33 -17.55 -10.12
C LEU A 18 6.83 -16.53 -11.17
N ALA A 19 6.62 -15.24 -10.93
CA ALA A 19 7.06 -14.19 -11.83
C ALA A 19 8.59 -14.09 -11.91
N TRP A 20 9.31 -14.33 -10.82
CA TRP A 20 10.79 -14.37 -10.83
C TRP A 20 11.34 -15.53 -11.68
N GLN A 21 10.63 -16.63 -11.76
CA GLN A 21 11.01 -17.79 -12.57
C GLN A 21 10.54 -17.71 -14.02
N ASN A 22 9.57 -16.81 -14.32
CA ASN A 22 8.96 -16.68 -15.63
C ASN A 22 8.93 -15.22 -16.10
N LYS A 23 9.92 -14.86 -16.93
CA LYS A 23 10.06 -13.50 -17.47
C LYS A 23 8.84 -13.04 -18.29
N ALA A 24 8.17 -13.95 -18.99
CA ALA A 24 6.96 -13.62 -19.75
C ALA A 24 5.81 -13.25 -18.81
N LEU A 25 5.62 -14.01 -17.72
CA LEU A 25 4.66 -13.70 -16.68
C LEU A 25 4.98 -12.36 -16.00
N PHE A 26 6.23 -12.15 -15.62
CA PHE A 26 6.68 -10.88 -15.01
C PHE A 26 6.35 -9.69 -15.90
N ASN A 27 6.70 -9.75 -17.20
CA ASN A 27 6.44 -8.68 -18.16
C ASN A 27 4.93 -8.49 -18.43
N ARG A 28 4.11 -9.55 -18.30
CA ARG A 28 2.65 -9.46 -18.44
C ARG A 28 2.00 -8.77 -17.26
N LEU A 29 2.52 -8.94 -16.04
CA LEU A 29 1.93 -8.42 -14.81
C LEU A 29 2.42 -7.02 -14.44
N ILE A 30 3.65 -6.63 -14.80
CA ILE A 30 4.24 -5.32 -14.46
C ILE A 30 3.41 -4.17 -15.03
N PHE A 31 3.30 -3.07 -14.27
CA PHE A 31 2.67 -1.85 -14.76
C PHE A 31 3.50 -1.21 -15.88
N TYR A 32 2.90 -1.07 -17.05
CA TYR A 32 3.51 -0.53 -18.26
C TYR A 32 2.49 0.35 -19.01
N PRO A 33 2.63 1.69 -18.98
CA PRO A 33 1.63 2.60 -19.53
C PRO A 33 1.26 2.35 -20.99
N PRO A 34 2.17 2.05 -21.93
CA PRO A 34 1.79 1.74 -23.31
C PRO A 34 0.88 0.51 -23.43
N ALA A 35 1.07 -0.53 -22.60
CA ALA A 35 0.18 -1.68 -22.59
C ALA A 35 -1.20 -1.33 -22.02
N VAL A 36 -1.26 -0.48 -21.00
CA VAL A 36 -2.52 0.04 -20.46
C VAL A 36 -3.27 0.85 -21.53
N ASN A 37 -2.58 1.72 -22.27
CA ASN A 37 -3.16 2.50 -23.38
C ASN A 37 -3.73 1.58 -24.49
N ASN A 38 -3.20 0.37 -24.65
CA ASN A 38 -3.68 -0.67 -25.56
C ASN A 38 -4.70 -1.64 -24.92
N GLY A 39 -5.35 -1.22 -23.83
CA GLY A 39 -6.47 -1.95 -23.22
C GLY A 39 -6.10 -2.93 -22.08
N GLN A 40 -4.83 -3.06 -21.67
CA GLN A 40 -4.44 -3.95 -20.57
C GLN A 40 -4.64 -3.27 -19.20
N TRP A 41 -5.90 -2.90 -18.89
CA TRP A 41 -6.27 -2.19 -17.65
C TRP A 41 -6.07 -3.03 -16.38
N ASP A 42 -6.06 -4.35 -16.51
CA ASP A 42 -5.76 -5.28 -15.41
C ASP A 42 -4.39 -5.02 -14.77
N ARG A 43 -3.46 -4.37 -15.48
CA ARG A 43 -2.15 -3.97 -14.95
C ARG A 43 -2.24 -2.98 -13.78
N PHE A 44 -3.36 -2.26 -13.61
CA PHE A 44 -3.60 -1.47 -12.41
C PHE A 44 -3.74 -2.32 -11.14
N VAL A 45 -4.07 -3.61 -11.29
CA VAL A 45 -4.18 -4.55 -10.18
C VAL A 45 -2.97 -5.49 -10.12
N THR A 46 -2.61 -6.08 -11.27
CA THR A 46 -1.63 -7.18 -11.31
C THR A 46 -0.23 -6.76 -10.87
N HIS A 47 0.16 -5.50 -11.12
CA HIS A 47 1.47 -5.00 -10.70
C HIS A 47 1.66 -5.03 -9.18
N GLY A 48 0.59 -4.96 -8.40
CA GLY A 48 0.60 -5.01 -6.94
C GLY A 48 0.92 -6.40 -6.37
N PHE A 49 0.94 -7.44 -7.20
CA PHE A 49 1.18 -8.82 -6.78
C PHE A 49 2.57 -9.34 -7.18
N ILE A 50 3.40 -8.52 -7.84
CA ILE A 50 4.78 -8.88 -8.18
C ILE A 50 5.76 -7.89 -7.57
N HIS A 51 6.97 -8.36 -7.26
CA HIS A 51 8.01 -7.60 -6.60
C HIS A 51 9.34 -7.71 -7.34
N ALA A 52 10.20 -6.68 -7.22
CA ALA A 52 11.49 -6.63 -7.90
C ALA A 52 12.47 -7.68 -7.34
N ASP A 53 12.45 -7.86 -6.03
CA ASP A 53 13.37 -8.72 -5.29
C ASP A 53 12.75 -9.20 -3.97
N SER A 54 13.48 -10.08 -3.28
CA SER A 54 13.04 -10.71 -2.03
C SER A 54 12.90 -9.72 -0.88
N MET A 55 13.74 -8.69 -0.80
CA MET A 55 13.65 -7.70 0.27
C MET A 55 12.44 -6.79 0.07
N HIS A 56 12.17 -6.39 -1.17
CA HIS A 56 10.96 -5.63 -1.51
C HIS A 56 9.69 -6.43 -1.17
N LEU A 57 9.64 -7.72 -1.52
CA LEU A 57 8.53 -8.60 -1.15
C LEU A 57 8.41 -8.73 0.38
N LEU A 58 9.51 -9.02 1.07
CA LEU A 58 9.55 -9.24 2.51
C LEU A 58 9.01 -8.03 3.27
N PHE A 59 9.50 -6.82 2.98
CA PHE A 59 9.04 -5.60 3.67
C PHE A 59 7.57 -5.30 3.43
N ASN A 60 7.07 -5.50 2.20
CA ASN A 60 5.64 -5.32 1.92
C ASN A 60 4.79 -6.33 2.70
N MET A 61 5.16 -7.62 2.66
CA MET A 61 4.37 -8.67 3.33
C MET A 61 4.47 -8.57 4.85
N PHE A 62 5.63 -8.20 5.39
CA PHE A 62 5.82 -7.95 6.82
C PHE A 62 4.89 -6.80 7.29
N THR A 63 4.92 -5.68 6.59
CA THR A 63 4.06 -4.53 6.90
C THR A 63 2.58 -4.90 6.78
N LEU A 64 2.20 -5.58 5.71
CA LEU A 64 0.82 -6.03 5.52
C LEU A 64 0.37 -7.02 6.60
N TYR A 65 1.25 -7.92 7.05
CA TYR A 65 0.93 -8.89 8.08
C TYR A 65 0.54 -8.22 9.41
N PHE A 66 1.33 -7.27 9.88
CA PHE A 66 1.06 -6.61 11.16
C PHE A 66 -0.09 -5.62 11.05
N PHE A 67 -0.02 -4.69 10.13
CA PHE A 67 -1.01 -3.61 10.04
C PHE A 67 -2.31 -4.05 9.37
N GLY A 68 -2.25 -4.95 8.38
CA GLY A 68 -3.44 -5.50 7.74
C GLY A 68 -4.31 -6.26 8.72
N ARG A 69 -3.70 -7.13 9.54
CA ARG A 69 -4.43 -7.86 10.61
C ARG A 69 -5.02 -6.93 11.65
N ALA A 70 -4.35 -5.84 11.98
CA ALA A 70 -4.84 -4.88 12.97
C ALA A 70 -6.08 -4.13 12.48
N ILE A 71 -6.19 -3.83 11.17
CA ILE A 71 -7.30 -3.03 10.63
C ILE A 71 -8.36 -3.85 9.90
N GLU A 72 -8.10 -5.10 9.53
CA GLU A 72 -9.03 -5.93 8.75
C GLU A 72 -10.43 -5.99 9.37
N GLY A 73 -10.50 -6.08 10.71
CA GLY A 73 -11.77 -6.11 11.45
C GLY A 73 -12.65 -4.88 11.22
N LEU A 74 -12.06 -3.71 11.00
CA LEU A 74 -12.79 -2.47 10.70
C LEU A 74 -13.61 -2.57 9.41
N TYR A 75 -13.13 -3.33 8.45
CA TYR A 75 -13.74 -3.47 7.13
C TYR A 75 -14.66 -4.69 6.99
N GLN A 76 -14.73 -5.56 8.00
CA GLN A 76 -15.51 -6.82 7.92
C GLN A 76 -17.02 -6.60 7.80
N SER A 77 -17.54 -5.47 8.34
CA SER A 77 -18.96 -5.12 8.24
C SER A 77 -19.40 -4.71 6.83
N PHE A 78 -18.44 -4.43 5.93
CA PHE A 78 -18.70 -3.99 4.58
C PHE A 78 -18.61 -5.15 3.57
N LEU A 79 -19.46 -5.10 2.53
CA LEU A 79 -19.44 -5.99 1.38
C LEU A 79 -19.41 -7.48 1.77
N PHE A 80 -20.32 -7.89 2.68
CA PHE A 80 -20.45 -9.29 3.10
C PHE A 80 -19.15 -9.90 3.64
N GLY A 81 -18.31 -9.11 4.31
CA GLY A 81 -17.02 -9.54 4.84
C GLY A 81 -15.81 -9.28 3.94
N TYR A 82 -16.00 -8.95 2.67
CA TYR A 82 -14.91 -8.71 1.71
C TYR A 82 -14.39 -7.26 1.69
N GLY A 83 -14.87 -6.40 2.58
CA GLY A 83 -14.52 -4.97 2.59
C GLY A 83 -13.03 -4.69 2.63
N PHE A 84 -12.24 -5.48 3.38
CA PHE A 84 -10.78 -5.33 3.41
C PHE A 84 -10.11 -5.66 2.08
N VAL A 85 -10.56 -6.72 1.39
CA VAL A 85 -10.03 -7.10 0.07
C VAL A 85 -10.30 -5.99 -0.94
N VAL A 86 -11.54 -5.47 -0.95
CA VAL A 86 -11.92 -4.37 -1.84
C VAL A 86 -11.14 -3.10 -1.52
N PHE A 87 -11.01 -2.74 -0.25
CA PHE A 87 -10.17 -1.62 0.19
C PHE A 87 -8.73 -1.74 -0.33
N TYR A 88 -8.11 -2.92 -0.14
CA TYR A 88 -6.73 -3.16 -0.56
C TYR A 88 -6.54 -3.09 -2.08
N VAL A 89 -7.44 -3.71 -2.85
CA VAL A 89 -7.39 -3.68 -4.32
C VAL A 89 -7.61 -2.26 -4.84
N LEU A 90 -8.59 -1.53 -4.31
CA LEU A 90 -8.81 -0.13 -4.66
C LEU A 90 -7.61 0.74 -4.31
N ALA A 91 -6.96 0.49 -3.16
CA ALA A 91 -5.75 1.20 -2.78
C ALA A 91 -4.62 1.02 -3.80
N ILE A 92 -4.38 -0.21 -4.28
CA ILE A 92 -3.39 -0.49 -5.33
C ILE A 92 -3.73 0.29 -6.60
N ILE A 93 -4.98 0.27 -7.05
CA ILE A 93 -5.44 0.95 -8.26
C ILE A 93 -5.27 2.47 -8.12
N ILE A 94 -5.84 3.06 -7.06
CA ILE A 94 -5.88 4.52 -6.87
C ILE A 94 -4.47 5.07 -6.66
N ALA A 95 -3.62 4.36 -5.92
CA ALA A 95 -2.22 4.74 -5.74
C ALA A 95 -1.45 4.86 -7.07
N MET A 96 -1.80 4.05 -8.07
CA MET A 96 -1.12 4.05 -9.37
C MET A 96 -1.63 5.10 -10.35
N ILE A 97 -2.87 5.61 -10.19
CA ILE A 97 -3.47 6.56 -11.13
C ILE A 97 -2.59 7.80 -11.38
N PRO A 98 -2.08 8.51 -10.36
CA PRO A 98 -1.25 9.69 -10.59
C PRO A 98 0.05 9.39 -11.34
N SER A 99 0.69 8.26 -11.01
CA SER A 99 1.88 7.78 -11.72
C SER A 99 1.58 7.46 -13.19
N TYR A 100 0.44 6.85 -13.47
CA TYR A 100 -0.02 6.62 -14.84
C TYR A 100 -0.23 7.94 -15.60
N LEU A 101 -0.96 8.89 -15.02
CA LEU A 101 -1.24 10.17 -15.67
C LEU A 101 0.04 10.95 -16.01
N LYS A 102 1.02 10.94 -15.09
CA LYS A 102 2.35 11.54 -15.28
C LYS A 102 3.15 10.84 -16.39
N ASN A 103 3.04 9.51 -16.49
CA ASN A 103 3.91 8.68 -17.33
C ASN A 103 3.19 8.02 -18.52
N LYS A 104 1.94 8.35 -18.84
CA LYS A 104 1.14 7.66 -19.85
C LYS A 104 1.75 7.64 -21.26
N LYS A 105 2.66 8.56 -21.57
CA LYS A 105 3.42 8.64 -22.83
C LYS A 105 4.86 8.13 -22.72
N ASN A 106 5.30 7.72 -21.53
CA ASN A 106 6.67 7.28 -21.28
C ASN A 106 6.80 5.77 -21.48
N ALA A 107 7.37 5.35 -22.59
CA ALA A 107 7.59 3.95 -22.94
C ALA A 107 8.67 3.26 -22.07
N SER A 108 9.46 4.01 -21.32
CA SER A 108 10.48 3.44 -20.42
C SER A 108 9.99 3.32 -18.97
N TYR A 109 8.78 3.82 -18.65
CA TYR A 109 8.25 3.75 -17.29
C TYR A 109 7.70 2.35 -16.98
N LEU A 110 8.21 1.77 -15.91
CA LEU A 110 7.74 0.52 -15.33
C LEU A 110 7.52 0.71 -13.83
N SER A 111 6.50 0.06 -13.28
CA SER A 111 6.24 0.07 -11.84
C SER A 111 5.67 -1.26 -11.38
N LEU A 112 6.00 -1.66 -10.15
CA LEU A 112 5.53 -2.89 -9.53
C LEU A 112 5.61 -2.81 -8.01
N GLY A 113 4.90 -3.70 -7.33
CA GLY A 113 4.91 -3.85 -5.89
C GLY A 113 3.60 -3.50 -5.20
N ALA A 114 3.35 -4.14 -4.09
CA ALA A 114 2.16 -3.96 -3.24
C ALA A 114 2.14 -2.62 -2.49
N SER A 115 3.23 -1.84 -2.53
CA SER A 115 3.51 -0.76 -1.58
C SER A 115 2.46 0.36 -1.56
N GLY A 116 1.75 0.63 -2.66
CA GLY A 116 0.61 1.56 -2.67
C GLY A 116 -0.53 1.09 -1.76
N GLY A 117 -0.91 -0.18 -1.87
CA GLY A 117 -1.91 -0.82 -1.00
C GLY A 117 -1.43 -0.95 0.45
N VAL A 118 -0.16 -1.31 0.64
CA VAL A 118 0.47 -1.42 1.96
C VAL A 118 0.55 -0.06 2.67
N SER A 119 0.83 1.02 1.92
CA SER A 119 0.78 2.39 2.47
C SER A 119 -0.64 2.77 2.91
N ALA A 120 -1.67 2.39 2.15
CA ALA A 120 -3.06 2.64 2.55
C ALA A 120 -3.41 1.93 3.87
N VAL A 121 -3.02 0.66 4.00
CA VAL A 121 -3.19 -0.13 5.22
C VAL A 121 -2.48 0.50 6.41
N LEU A 122 -1.24 0.92 6.23
CA LEU A 122 -0.43 1.55 7.28
C LEU A 122 -1.05 2.88 7.74
N PHE A 123 -1.47 3.74 6.81
CA PHE A 123 -2.06 5.03 7.16
C PHE A 123 -3.47 4.90 7.77
N ALA A 124 -4.24 3.88 7.38
CA ALA A 124 -5.49 3.52 8.06
C ALA A 124 -5.23 3.08 9.52
N PHE A 125 -4.17 2.29 9.77
CA PHE A 125 -3.75 1.92 11.12
C PHE A 125 -3.35 3.13 11.95
N ILE A 126 -2.60 4.10 11.38
CA ILE A 126 -2.15 5.31 12.10
C ILE A 126 -3.33 6.16 12.57
N LEU A 127 -4.46 6.18 11.82
CA LEU A 127 -5.70 6.83 12.27
C LEU A 127 -6.30 6.17 13.51
N LEU A 128 -6.14 4.87 13.67
CA LEU A 128 -6.68 4.12 14.80
C LEU A 128 -5.77 4.19 16.03
N ALA A 129 -4.45 4.19 15.81
CA ALA A 129 -3.46 4.06 16.87
C ALA A 129 -2.24 4.99 16.61
N PRO A 130 -2.41 6.32 16.70
CA PRO A 130 -1.37 7.28 16.32
C PRO A 130 -0.11 7.22 17.20
N TRP A 131 -0.24 6.79 18.46
CA TRP A 131 0.88 6.69 19.41
C TRP A 131 1.43 5.28 19.55
N GLU A 132 0.83 4.28 18.88
CA GLU A 132 1.37 2.92 18.86
C GLU A 132 2.77 2.92 18.23
N LYS A 133 3.65 2.04 18.74
CA LYS A 133 5.05 1.99 18.31
C LYS A 133 5.20 1.16 17.03
N ILE A 134 5.68 1.80 15.97
CA ILE A 134 6.17 1.13 14.77
C ILE A 134 7.66 0.86 14.96
N TYR A 135 8.07 -0.39 14.85
CA TYR A 135 9.47 -0.79 15.00
C TYR A 135 10.18 -0.72 13.65
N LEU A 136 10.89 0.39 13.40
CA LEU A 136 11.70 0.53 12.20
C LEU A 136 12.85 -0.49 12.23
N PHE A 137 13.00 -1.26 11.15
CA PHE A 137 13.91 -2.41 11.06
C PHE A 137 13.75 -3.42 12.21
N ALA A 138 12.54 -3.56 12.76
CA ALA A 138 12.21 -4.40 13.92
C ALA A 138 12.96 -4.06 15.22
N VAL A 139 13.64 -2.92 15.31
CA VAL A 139 14.48 -2.53 16.44
C VAL A 139 14.13 -1.16 17.00
N ILE A 140 13.95 -0.14 16.17
CA ILE A 140 13.79 1.25 16.61
C ILE A 140 12.30 1.58 16.76
N PRO A 141 11.78 1.74 18.00
CA PRO A 141 10.39 2.09 18.22
C PRO A 141 10.16 3.58 17.92
N ILE A 142 9.26 3.86 16.98
CA ILE A 142 8.86 5.21 16.59
C ILE A 142 7.33 5.29 16.70
N PRO A 143 6.76 6.30 17.39
CA PRO A 143 5.32 6.53 17.38
C PRO A 143 4.78 6.64 15.97
N ALA A 144 3.66 5.96 15.68
CA ALA A 144 3.12 5.82 14.33
C ALA A 144 2.86 7.15 13.64
N ILE A 145 2.39 8.15 14.39
CA ILE A 145 2.17 9.50 13.83
C ILE A 145 3.48 10.19 13.42
N LEU A 146 4.56 10.04 14.19
CA LEU A 146 5.87 10.60 13.84
C LEU A 146 6.46 9.88 12.63
N PHE A 147 6.28 8.55 12.56
CA PHE A 147 6.64 7.79 11.38
C PHE A 147 5.89 8.28 10.15
N ALA A 148 4.56 8.53 10.24
CA ALA A 148 3.76 9.04 9.12
C ALA A 148 4.29 10.37 8.60
N VAL A 149 4.59 11.34 9.49
CA VAL A 149 5.13 12.65 9.12
C VAL A 149 6.48 12.49 8.41
N ALA A 150 7.39 11.72 8.98
CA ALA A 150 8.71 11.45 8.38
C ALA A 150 8.58 10.74 7.02
N TYR A 151 7.69 9.76 6.90
CA TYR A 151 7.45 9.00 5.69
C TYR A 151 6.92 9.90 4.54
N VAL A 152 5.93 10.76 4.83
CA VAL A 152 5.39 11.71 3.84
C VAL A 152 6.45 12.73 3.44
N ALA A 153 7.16 13.33 4.40
CA ALA A 153 8.22 14.31 4.13
C ALA A 153 9.33 13.70 3.25
N TYR A 154 9.78 12.49 3.60
CA TYR A 154 10.78 11.76 2.80
C TYR A 154 10.26 11.43 1.40
N SER A 155 9.01 10.96 1.28
CA SER A 155 8.43 10.61 -0.02
C SER A 155 8.32 11.81 -0.95
N ILE A 156 7.91 12.98 -0.43
CA ILE A 156 7.89 14.24 -1.19
C ILE A 156 9.30 14.65 -1.62
N TYR A 157 10.27 14.59 -0.72
CA TYR A 157 11.66 14.93 -1.02
C TYR A 157 12.24 14.01 -2.11
N ALA A 158 12.05 12.70 -1.98
CA ALA A 158 12.60 11.71 -2.88
C ALA A 158 11.93 11.76 -4.28
N ASP A 159 10.60 12.01 -4.35
CA ASP A 159 9.90 12.20 -5.64
C ASP A 159 10.42 13.44 -6.39
N LYS A 160 10.66 14.55 -5.67
CA LYS A 160 11.22 15.79 -6.25
C LYS A 160 12.66 15.62 -6.71
N ARG A 161 13.50 14.90 -5.95
CA ARG A 161 14.91 14.65 -6.29
C ARG A 161 15.04 13.76 -7.52
N GLY A 162 14.11 12.84 -7.73
CA GLY A 162 14.19 11.82 -8.79
C GLY A 162 15.33 10.82 -8.60
N GLY A 163 15.53 9.95 -9.59
CA GLY A 163 16.63 8.96 -9.57
C GLY A 163 16.40 7.75 -8.65
N SER A 164 15.24 7.67 -7.99
CA SER A 164 14.85 6.50 -7.18
C SER A 164 14.08 5.49 -8.04
N ASN A 165 14.35 4.20 -7.82
CA ASN A 165 13.56 3.11 -8.38
C ASN A 165 12.24 2.89 -7.61
N ILE A 166 12.01 3.64 -6.54
CA ILE A 166 10.80 3.56 -5.71
C ILE A 166 9.75 4.56 -6.24
N ASN A 167 8.53 4.10 -6.42
CA ASN A 167 7.40 4.96 -6.80
C ASN A 167 6.84 5.69 -5.57
N HIS A 168 7.53 6.76 -5.14
CA HIS A 168 7.12 7.56 -3.97
C HIS A 168 5.74 8.19 -4.15
N MET A 169 5.36 8.54 -5.37
CA MET A 169 4.03 9.06 -5.68
C MET A 169 2.94 8.04 -5.36
N ALA A 170 3.12 6.76 -5.74
CA ALA A 170 2.17 5.72 -5.40
C ALA A 170 2.05 5.49 -3.89
N HIS A 171 3.14 5.62 -3.15
CA HIS A 171 3.13 5.54 -1.68
C HIS A 171 2.29 6.65 -1.04
N MET A 172 2.48 7.90 -1.48
CA MET A 172 1.72 9.05 -0.95
C MET A 172 0.23 8.94 -1.26
N TRP A 173 -0.12 8.60 -2.51
CA TRP A 173 -1.52 8.48 -2.90
C TRP A 173 -2.20 7.25 -2.30
N GLY A 174 -1.45 6.15 -2.10
CA GLY A 174 -1.92 5.01 -1.33
C GLY A 174 -2.25 5.40 0.11
N GLY A 175 -1.33 6.07 0.80
CA GLY A 175 -1.56 6.57 2.17
C GLY A 175 -2.75 7.54 2.24
N ALA A 176 -2.85 8.50 1.32
CA ALA A 176 -3.97 9.43 1.25
C ALA A 176 -5.31 8.70 1.04
N PHE A 177 -5.35 7.71 0.12
CA PHE A 177 -6.52 6.87 -0.06
C PHE A 177 -6.89 6.12 1.23
N GLY A 178 -5.90 5.54 1.91
CA GLY A 178 -6.11 4.82 3.17
C GLY A 178 -6.80 5.68 4.22
N VAL A 179 -6.33 6.92 4.40
CA VAL A 179 -6.93 7.90 5.32
C VAL A 179 -8.36 8.23 4.89
N ILE A 180 -8.56 8.65 3.64
CA ILE A 180 -9.86 9.12 3.15
C ILE A 180 -10.90 8.00 3.18
N ALA A 181 -10.56 6.82 2.64
CA ALA A 181 -11.45 5.68 2.59
C ALA A 181 -11.87 5.22 3.99
N THR A 182 -10.92 5.20 4.94
CA THR A 182 -11.22 4.81 6.33
C THR A 182 -12.19 5.79 6.98
N ILE A 183 -11.99 7.11 6.81
CA ILE A 183 -12.89 8.13 7.36
C ILE A 183 -14.27 8.07 6.70
N VAL A 184 -14.35 7.85 5.40
CA VAL A 184 -15.63 7.75 4.67
C VAL A 184 -16.43 6.52 5.13
N LEU A 185 -15.77 5.38 5.31
CA LEU A 185 -16.43 4.14 5.73
C LEU A 185 -16.78 4.13 7.22
N GLU A 186 -15.94 4.74 8.07
CA GLU A 186 -16.16 4.84 9.52
C GLU A 186 -15.83 6.26 10.01
N PRO A 187 -16.77 7.22 9.88
CA PRO A 187 -16.52 8.63 10.24
C PRO A 187 -16.09 8.85 11.69
N ARG A 188 -16.47 7.95 12.61
CA ARG A 188 -16.08 8.02 14.03
C ARG A 188 -14.58 7.91 14.24
N VAL A 189 -13.85 7.35 13.26
CA VAL A 189 -12.38 7.26 13.30
C VAL A 189 -11.73 8.63 13.35
N LEU A 190 -12.31 9.64 12.71
CA LEU A 190 -11.76 11.01 12.73
C LEU A 190 -11.79 11.61 14.15
N SER A 191 -12.92 11.53 14.84
CA SER A 191 -13.02 12.01 16.23
C SER A 191 -12.15 11.20 17.19
N HIS A 192 -12.07 9.88 16.99
CA HIS A 192 -11.16 9.01 17.74
C HIS A 192 -9.68 9.46 17.54
N PHE A 193 -9.26 9.68 16.31
CA PHE A 193 -7.90 10.11 15.98
C PHE A 193 -7.54 11.45 16.64
N ILE A 194 -8.45 12.44 16.55
CA ILE A 194 -8.22 13.76 17.17
C ILE A 194 -8.09 13.61 18.69
N ASN A 195 -8.97 12.87 19.33
CA ASN A 195 -8.93 12.65 20.78
C ASN A 195 -7.64 11.89 21.18
N ALA A 196 -7.25 10.88 20.43
CA ALA A 196 -6.01 10.15 20.66
C ALA A 196 -4.78 11.06 20.54
N LEU A 197 -4.72 11.94 19.54
CA LEU A 197 -3.62 12.90 19.39
C LEU A 197 -3.49 13.87 20.56
N LEU A 198 -4.63 14.31 21.13
CA LEU A 198 -4.67 15.24 22.26
C LEU A 198 -4.38 14.56 23.61
N SER A 199 -4.43 13.24 23.66
CA SER A 199 -4.18 12.44 24.89
C SER A 199 -3.14 11.36 24.60
N PRO A 200 -1.85 11.74 24.41
CA PRO A 200 -0.79 10.79 24.09
C PRO A 200 -0.60 9.76 25.21
N SER A 201 -0.67 8.49 24.84
CA SER A 201 -0.32 7.35 25.69
C SER A 201 1.02 6.79 25.22
N PHE A 202 2.07 6.96 26.04
CA PHE A 202 3.41 6.44 25.76
C PHE A 202 3.67 5.10 26.42
#